data_ba205e554f495e4f84d6765bfc416588
#
_entry.id   ba205e554f495e4f84d6765bfc416588
#
_cell.length_a   1.000
_cell.length_b   1.000
_cell.length_c   1.000
_cell.angle_alpha   90.00
_cell.angle_beta   90.00
_cell.angle_gamma   90.00
#
_symmetry.space_group_name_H-M   'P 1'
#
loop_
_entity.id
_entity.type
_entity.pdbx_description
1 polymer ?
#
loop_
_entity_poly.entity_id
_entity_poly.type
_entity_poly.pdbx_seq_one_letter_code
_entity_poly.pdbx_strand_id
1 'polypeptide(L)'
;MGKNSAELQDIILNSVRKNRIPVTMHLTNGVPLKGIIRGFDSFVVLLESDGKQQMIYKHAISTIMPATAVDLRESKPSETT
;
A
#
# COMPACT_ATOMS: atom_id res chain seq x y z
N MET A 1 7.37 -14.48 14.66
CA MET A 1 7.30 -13.92 14.15
C MET A 1 7.89 -13.44 12.95
N GLY A 2 8.41 -14.04 12.14
CA GLY A 2 9.03 -13.55 11.04
C GLY A 2 8.18 -12.91 10.03
N LYS A 3 6.91 -12.95 10.13
CA LYS A 3 6.11 -12.33 9.17
C LYS A 3 5.78 -10.97 9.48
N ASN A 4 6.40 -10.39 10.44
CA ASN A 4 6.10 -9.07 10.80
C ASN A 4 6.18 -8.06 9.70
N SER A 5 7.19 -8.09 8.87
CA SER A 5 7.28 -7.05 7.89
C SER A 5 6.22 -7.24 6.83
N ALA A 6 5.87 -8.45 6.49
CA ALA A 6 4.82 -8.67 5.53
C ALA A 6 3.50 -8.21 6.10
N GLU A 7 3.28 -8.42 7.36
CA GLU A 7 2.06 -7.99 7.96
C GLU A 7 1.94 -6.48 7.98
N LEU A 8 3.02 -5.78 8.26
CA LEU A 8 2.98 -4.34 8.29
C LEU A 8 2.67 -3.80 6.91
N GLN A 9 3.27 -4.37 5.88
CA GLN A 9 3.02 -3.92 4.54
C GLN A 9 1.56 -4.13 4.19
N ASP A 10 1.01 -5.28 4.54
CA ASP A 10 -0.39 -5.55 4.24
C ASP A 10 -1.32 -4.65 5.03
N ILE A 11 -0.98 -4.31 6.26
CA ILE A 11 -1.79 -3.42 7.05
C ILE A 11 -1.85 -2.06 6.37
N ILE A 12 -0.73 -1.55 5.93
CA ILE A 12 -0.70 -0.25 5.28
C ILE A 12 -1.44 -0.30 3.96
N LEU A 13 -1.23 -1.33 3.16
CA LEU A 13 -1.90 -1.42 1.88
C LEU A 13 -3.41 -1.53 2.06
N ASN A 14 -3.83 -2.29 3.04
CA ASN A 14 -5.25 -2.46 3.27
C ASN A 14 -5.88 -1.17 3.77
N SER A 15 -5.19 -0.43 4.61
CA SER A 15 -5.71 0.80 5.14
C SER A 15 -5.85 1.85 4.05
N VAL A 16 -4.84 2.01 3.19
CA VAL A 16 -4.94 3.02 2.15
C VAL A 16 -5.98 2.61 1.12
N ARG A 17 -6.17 1.31 0.87
CA ARG A 17 -7.17 0.86 -0.06
C ARG A 17 -8.57 1.12 0.50
N LYS A 18 -8.77 0.74 1.75
CA LYS A 18 -10.07 0.86 2.37
C LYS A 18 -10.49 2.32 2.50
N ASN A 19 -9.57 3.18 2.85
CA ASN A 19 -9.88 4.58 3.06
C ASN A 19 -9.64 5.45 1.84
N ARG A 20 -9.30 4.83 0.72
CA ARG A 20 -9.07 5.54 -0.53
C ARG A 20 -8.06 6.67 -0.39
N ILE A 21 -6.97 6.40 0.30
CA ILE A 21 -5.94 7.39 0.50
C ILE A 21 -4.98 7.34 -0.67
N PRO A 22 -4.76 8.44 -1.38
CA PRO A 22 -3.83 8.42 -2.51
C PRO A 22 -2.42 8.14 -2.02
N VAL A 23 -1.65 7.44 -2.81
CA VAL A 23 -0.28 7.13 -2.44
C VAL A 23 0.66 7.51 -3.56
N THR A 24 1.91 7.71 -3.22
CA THR A 24 2.97 7.86 -4.20
C THR A 24 3.89 6.68 -3.99
N MET A 25 4.10 5.88 -5.03
CA MET A 25 5.00 4.76 -4.95
C MET A 25 6.25 5.10 -5.70
N HIS A 26 7.41 4.80 -5.11
CA HIS A 26 8.65 4.96 -5.83
C HIS A 26 9.11 3.56 -6.21
N LEU A 27 9.38 3.34 -7.47
CA LEU A 27 9.84 2.05 -7.93
C LEU A 27 11.35 1.94 -7.75
N THR A 28 11.86 0.75 -7.82
CA THR A 28 13.29 0.54 -7.61
C THR A 28 14.13 1.25 -8.68
N ASN A 29 13.53 1.57 -9.82
CA ASN A 29 14.27 2.31 -10.84
C ASN A 29 14.10 3.82 -10.64
N GLY A 30 13.46 4.25 -9.56
CA GLY A 30 13.32 5.67 -9.27
C GLY A 30 12.09 6.35 -9.84
N VAL A 31 11.27 5.64 -10.56
CA VAL A 31 10.09 6.25 -11.17
C VAL A 31 8.99 6.38 -10.12
N PRO A 32 8.39 7.57 -9.96
CA PRO A 32 7.30 7.72 -9.01
C PRO A 32 5.96 7.45 -9.71
N LEU A 33 5.06 6.77 -9.03
CA LEU A 33 3.72 6.52 -9.53
C LEU A 33 2.74 6.97 -8.46
N LYS A 34 1.73 7.74 -8.85
CA LYS A 34 0.74 8.21 -7.90
C LYS A 34 -0.62 7.64 -8.24
N GLY A 35 -1.40 7.38 -7.26
CA GLY A 35 -2.76 6.88 -7.51
C GLY A 35 -3.36 6.30 -6.26
N ILE A 36 -4.42 5.54 -6.45
CA ILE A 36 -5.13 4.93 -5.35
C ILE A 36 -5.02 3.44 -5.49
N ILE A 37 -4.71 2.75 -4.40
CA ILE A 37 -4.59 1.31 -4.43
C ILE A 37 -5.97 0.71 -4.40
N ARG A 38 -6.28 -0.08 -5.42
CA ARG A 38 -7.60 -0.68 -5.53
C ARG A 38 -7.58 -2.13 -5.06
N GLY A 39 -6.44 -2.74 -4.99
CA GLY A 39 -6.33 -4.11 -4.51
C GLY A 39 -4.89 -4.52 -4.45
N PHE A 40 -4.63 -5.67 -3.86
CA PHE A 40 -3.28 -6.20 -3.82
C PHE A 40 -3.34 -7.66 -3.38
N ASP A 41 -2.28 -8.39 -3.66
CA ASP A 41 -2.19 -9.74 -3.15
C ASP A 41 -0.75 -9.96 -2.71
N SER A 42 -0.30 -11.20 -2.63
CA SER A 42 1.02 -11.49 -2.13
C SER A 42 2.14 -10.96 -3.01
N PHE A 43 1.89 -10.76 -4.27
CA PHE A 43 2.93 -10.39 -5.20
C PHE A 43 2.73 -9.07 -5.93
N VAL A 44 1.52 -8.61 -6.07
CA VAL A 44 1.24 -7.43 -6.87
C VAL A 44 0.33 -6.45 -6.16
N VAL A 45 0.37 -5.21 -6.61
CA VAL A 45 -0.50 -4.16 -6.12
C VAL A 45 -1.19 -3.57 -7.35
N LEU A 46 -2.49 -3.37 -7.26
CA LEU A 46 -3.25 -2.77 -8.35
C LEU A 46 -3.43 -1.28 -8.02
N LEU A 47 -2.84 -0.43 -8.84
CA LEU A 47 -2.89 1.00 -8.64
C LEU A 47 -3.73 1.65 -9.70
N GLU A 48 -4.61 2.55 -9.32
CA GLU A 48 -5.44 3.24 -10.26
C GLU A 48 -5.11 4.72 -10.29
N SER A 49 -4.91 5.28 -11.48
CA SER A 49 -4.58 6.66 -11.64
C SER A 49 -5.20 7.15 -12.92
N ASP A 50 -5.97 8.23 -12.86
CA ASP A 50 -6.62 8.82 -14.03
C ASP A 50 -7.44 7.80 -14.80
N GLY A 51 -8.15 6.96 -14.12
CA GLY A 51 -9.01 5.97 -14.77
C GLY A 51 -8.27 4.79 -15.33
N LYS A 52 -6.97 4.71 -15.15
CA LYS A 52 -6.21 3.60 -15.66
C LYS A 52 -5.72 2.76 -14.52
N GLN A 53 -5.67 1.47 -14.72
CA GLN A 53 -5.22 0.56 -13.69
C GLN A 53 -3.90 -0.05 -14.08
N GLN A 54 -2.99 -0.16 -13.13
CA GLN A 54 -1.69 -0.75 -13.38
C GLN A 54 -1.40 -1.78 -12.30
N MET A 55 -0.86 -2.90 -12.71
CA MET A 55 -0.45 -3.92 -11.78
C MET A 55 1.03 -3.81 -11.59
N ILE A 56 1.48 -3.63 -10.37
CA ILE A 56 2.87 -3.42 -10.08
C ILE A 56 3.35 -4.50 -9.13
N TYR A 57 4.45 -5.15 -9.46
CA TYR A 57 4.96 -6.21 -8.61
C TYR A 57 5.53 -5.59 -7.33
N LYS A 58 5.23 -6.18 -6.21
CA LYS A 58 5.66 -5.63 -4.94
C LYS A 58 7.16 -5.49 -4.85
N HIS A 59 7.93 -6.42 -5.41
CA HIS A 59 9.36 -6.29 -5.30
C HIS A 59 9.95 -5.21 -6.21
N ALA A 60 9.15 -4.62 -7.06
CA ALA A 60 9.59 -3.49 -7.84
C ALA A 60 9.30 -2.16 -7.13
N ILE A 61 8.66 -2.21 -5.96
CA ILE A 61 8.32 -1.02 -5.23
C ILE A 61 9.34 -0.79 -4.15
N SER A 62 9.94 0.39 -4.15
CA SER A 62 10.92 0.73 -3.15
C SER A 62 10.25 1.38 -1.94
N THR A 63 9.32 2.28 -2.17
CA THR A 63 8.67 3.02 -1.10
C THR A 63 7.25 3.34 -1.47
N ILE A 64 6.36 3.31 -0.51
CA ILE A 64 4.98 3.75 -0.70
C ILE A 64 4.74 4.85 0.30
N MET A 65 4.35 6.03 -0.18
CA MET A 65 4.11 7.16 0.69
C MET A 65 2.66 7.56 0.61
N PRO A 66 1.86 7.27 1.63
CA PRO A 66 0.46 7.70 1.64
C PRO A 66 0.38 9.21 1.79
N ALA A 67 -0.60 9.82 1.17
CA ALA A 67 -0.80 11.25 1.27
C ALA A 67 -1.17 11.65 2.68
N THR A 68 -1.80 10.74 3.42
CA THR A 68 -2.19 10.99 4.79
C THR A 68 -1.59 9.91 5.65
N ALA A 69 -1.15 10.23 6.81
CA ALA A 69 -0.55 9.24 7.69
C ALA A 69 -1.54 8.12 7.96
N VAL A 70 -1.07 6.90 7.93
CA VAL A 70 -1.92 5.75 8.17
C VAL A 70 -1.91 5.44 9.65
N ASP A 71 -3.11 5.26 10.21
CA ASP A 71 -3.19 4.91 11.60
C ASP A 71 -3.18 3.38 11.68
N LEU A 72 -2.07 2.83 12.07
CA LEU A 72 -1.94 1.40 12.11
C LEU A 72 -2.89 0.74 13.08
N ARG A 73 -3.34 1.48 14.05
CA ARG A 73 -4.27 0.91 15.01
C ARG A 73 -5.63 0.64 14.44
N GLU A 74 -5.97 1.31 13.38
CA GLU A 74 -7.25 1.05 12.79
C GLU A 74 -7.29 -0.33 12.24
N SER A 75 -6.19 -0.88 11.80
CA SER A 75 -6.18 -2.18 11.21
C SER A 75 -6.01 -3.26 12.24
N LYS A 76 -5.84 -2.91 13.47
CA LYS A 76 -5.65 -3.89 14.52
C LYS A 76 -6.50 -3.56 15.70
N PRO A 77 -7.76 -3.61 15.54
CA PRO A 77 -8.65 -3.24 16.61
C PRO A 77 -8.43 -4.01 17.88
N SER A 78 -8.11 -5.20 17.78
CA SER A 78 -7.98 -5.90 18.99
C SER A 78 -6.82 -5.52 19.79
N GLU A 79 -5.93 -4.78 19.26
CA GLU A 79 -4.86 -4.42 19.97
C GLU A 79 -5.12 -3.42 20.86
N THR A 80 -6.14 -2.75 20.72
CA THR A 80 -6.38 -1.72 21.56
C THR A 80 -6.46 -2.07 22.87
N THR A 81 -6.46 -3.08 23.25
CA THR A 81 -6.58 -3.30 24.60
C THR A 81 -5.68 -2.80 25.37
#